data_0d6b4aad87c3695185c17d584ea3925f
#
_entry.id   0d6b4aad87c3695185c17d584ea3925f
#
_cell.length_a   1.000
_cell.length_b   1.000
_cell.length_c   1.000
_cell.angle_alpha   90.00
_cell.angle_beta   90.00
_cell.angle_gamma   90.00
#
_symmetry.space_group_name_H-M   'P 1'
#
loop_
_entity.id
_entity.type
_entity.pdbx_description
1 polymer ?
#
loop_
_entity_poly.entity_id
_entity_poly.type
_entity_poly.pdbx_seq_one_letter_code
_entity_poly.pdbx_strand_id
1 'polypeptide(L)'
;MADFEFKLTNDNTKAILKATDEAIYNALDIIGNKAADYAAGLAPVATGNLKNSMTSEVSQQEKAVYVGTAVEYAPFVEFGHHQEKGRYVPAIGKRLVREFVPAKPFLKPAIQNHLDEYKHILESELKL
;
A
#
# COMPACT_ATOMS: atom_id res chain seq x y z
N MET A 1 12.02 1.39 -12.51
CA MET A 1 11.08 0.72 -11.59
C MET A 1 10.74 1.64 -10.44
N ALA A 2 9.50 1.72 -10.07
CA ALA A 2 9.08 2.56 -8.95
C ALA A 2 9.53 1.93 -7.63
N ASP A 3 10.22 2.69 -6.81
CA ASP A 3 10.66 2.27 -5.47
C ASP A 3 9.70 2.75 -4.39
N PHE A 4 8.42 2.67 -4.71
CA PHE A 4 7.38 3.23 -3.87
C PHE A 4 6.68 2.13 -3.09
N GLU A 5 6.97 2.05 -1.81
CA GLU A 5 6.32 1.09 -0.91
C GLU A 5 6.24 1.63 0.51
N PHE A 6 5.25 1.15 1.26
CA PHE A 6 5.12 1.41 2.68
C PHE A 6 5.33 0.10 3.44
N LYS A 7 6.13 0.16 4.48
CA LYS A 7 6.39 -0.96 5.37
C LYS A 7 5.39 -0.92 6.53
N LEU A 8 4.64 -2.00 6.68
CA LEU A 8 3.71 -2.17 7.80
C LEU A 8 4.37 -3.05 8.86
N THR A 9 4.64 -2.47 10.03
CA THR A 9 5.22 -3.18 11.17
C THR A 9 4.40 -2.94 12.41
N ASN A 10 4.48 -3.87 13.36
CA ASN A 10 3.87 -3.71 14.66
C ASN A 10 4.94 -3.89 15.75
N ASP A 11 5.13 -2.88 16.59
CA ASP A 11 6.08 -2.94 17.70
C ASP A 11 5.45 -3.62 18.92
N ASN A 12 5.36 -4.94 18.85
CA ASN A 12 4.92 -5.78 19.97
C ASN A 12 5.95 -6.88 20.20
N THR A 13 7.12 -6.46 20.63
CA THR A 13 8.31 -7.31 20.72
C THR A 13 8.10 -8.55 21.59
N LYS A 14 7.44 -8.41 22.74
CA LYS A 14 7.21 -9.54 23.65
C LYS A 14 6.35 -10.62 23.04
N ALA A 15 5.27 -10.22 22.35
CA ALA A 15 4.38 -11.15 21.66
C ALA A 15 5.08 -11.86 20.52
N ILE A 16 5.82 -11.12 19.73
CA ILE A 16 6.57 -11.64 18.57
C ILE A 16 7.60 -12.67 19.03
N LEU A 17 8.30 -12.41 20.12
CA LEU A 17 9.29 -13.35 20.65
C LEU A 17 8.69 -14.66 21.14
N LYS A 18 7.41 -14.66 21.55
CA LYS A 18 6.71 -15.87 22.03
C LYS A 18 5.98 -16.62 20.92
N ALA A 19 5.71 -16.00 19.80
CA ALA A 19 4.94 -16.61 18.72
C ALA A 19 5.83 -17.45 17.82
N THR A 20 5.24 -18.45 17.16
CA THR A 20 5.94 -19.23 16.14
C THR A 20 6.12 -18.39 14.89
N ASP A 21 7.15 -18.69 14.10
CA ASP A 21 7.38 -18.02 12.83
C ASP A 21 6.20 -18.20 11.87
N GLU A 22 5.56 -19.37 11.90
CA GLU A 22 4.38 -19.63 11.08
C GLU A 22 3.21 -18.73 11.46
N ALA A 23 2.94 -18.55 12.76
CA ALA A 23 1.86 -17.69 13.22
C ALA A 23 2.11 -16.22 12.83
N ILE A 24 3.34 -15.78 12.96
CA ILE A 24 3.74 -14.43 12.55
C ILE A 24 3.54 -14.25 11.04
N TYR A 25 4.00 -15.20 10.25
CA TYR A 25 3.84 -15.14 8.79
C TYR A 25 2.36 -15.07 8.40
N ASN A 26 1.53 -15.92 8.98
CA ASN A 26 0.09 -15.95 8.67
C ASN A 26 -0.59 -14.64 9.04
N ALA A 27 -0.26 -14.07 10.21
CA ALA A 27 -0.80 -12.78 10.62
C ALA A 27 -0.42 -11.66 9.65
N LEU A 28 0.86 -11.59 9.26
CA LEU A 28 1.35 -10.57 8.35
C LEU A 28 0.77 -10.74 6.95
N ASP A 29 0.58 -11.96 6.49
CA ASP A 29 -0.02 -12.23 5.20
C ASP A 29 -1.48 -11.74 5.14
N ILE A 30 -2.25 -12.00 6.18
CA ILE A 30 -3.65 -11.52 6.29
C ILE A 30 -3.67 -9.98 6.30
N ILE A 31 -2.83 -9.37 7.11
CA ILE A 31 -2.74 -7.91 7.20
C ILE A 31 -2.37 -7.29 5.86
N GLY A 32 -1.35 -7.86 5.20
CA GLY A 32 -0.89 -7.37 3.92
C GLY A 32 -1.97 -7.43 2.84
N ASN A 33 -2.69 -8.54 2.77
CA ASN A 33 -3.78 -8.70 1.81
C ASN A 33 -4.92 -7.71 2.07
N LYS A 34 -5.28 -7.48 3.32
CA LYS A 34 -6.29 -6.46 3.66
C LYS A 34 -5.83 -5.06 3.31
N ALA A 35 -4.58 -4.72 3.61
CA ALA A 35 -4.03 -3.41 3.27
C ALA A 35 -3.99 -3.19 1.75
N ALA A 36 -3.62 -4.22 0.99
CA ALA A 36 -3.64 -4.16 -0.46
C ALA A 36 -5.06 -3.96 -1.00
N ASP A 37 -6.05 -4.63 -0.43
CA ASP A 37 -7.45 -4.46 -0.81
C ASP A 37 -7.97 -3.04 -0.52
N TYR A 38 -7.63 -2.48 0.64
CA TYR A 38 -7.99 -1.11 0.98
C TYR A 38 -7.31 -0.11 0.04
N ALA A 39 -6.04 -0.33 -0.28
CA ALA A 39 -5.31 0.52 -1.23
C ALA A 39 -5.94 0.45 -2.62
N ALA A 40 -6.31 -0.74 -3.07
CA ALA A 40 -7.00 -0.93 -4.35
C ALA A 40 -8.34 -0.19 -4.38
N GLY A 41 -9.10 -0.21 -3.27
CA GLY A 41 -10.37 0.50 -3.16
C GLY A 41 -10.24 2.01 -3.19
N LEU A 42 -9.10 2.54 -2.75
CA LEU A 42 -8.83 3.98 -2.71
C LEU A 42 -8.12 4.50 -3.97
N ALA A 43 -7.53 3.60 -4.77
CA ALA A 43 -6.79 3.99 -5.96
C ALA A 43 -7.72 4.59 -7.02
N PRO A 44 -7.32 5.68 -7.70
CA PRO A 44 -8.08 6.22 -8.82
C PRO A 44 -8.23 5.17 -9.94
N VAL A 45 -9.39 5.10 -10.57
CA VAL A 45 -9.77 4.02 -11.48
C VAL A 45 -9.74 4.45 -12.95
N ALA A 46 -8.90 5.43 -13.32
CA ALA A 46 -8.87 5.95 -14.68
C ALA A 46 -8.59 4.85 -15.73
N THR A 47 -7.65 3.94 -15.44
CA THR A 47 -7.29 2.83 -16.34
C THR A 47 -7.46 1.46 -15.70
N GLY A 48 -7.69 1.41 -14.39
CA GLY A 48 -7.72 0.17 -13.61
C GLY A 48 -6.34 -0.43 -13.31
N ASN A 49 -5.28 0.03 -13.97
CA ASN A 49 -3.94 -0.53 -13.80
C ASN A 49 -3.41 -0.39 -12.37
N LEU A 50 -3.56 0.79 -11.78
CA LEU A 50 -3.09 1.03 -10.42
C LEU A 50 -3.86 0.18 -9.42
N LYS A 51 -5.17 0.15 -9.52
CA LYS A 51 -6.04 -0.65 -8.65
C LYS A 51 -5.67 -2.14 -8.71
N ASN A 52 -5.46 -2.66 -9.91
CA ASN A 52 -5.19 -4.08 -10.12
C ASN A 52 -3.74 -4.47 -9.84
N SER A 53 -2.87 -3.51 -9.57
CA SER A 53 -1.45 -3.72 -9.36
C SER A 53 -1.05 -3.84 -7.89
N MET A 54 -1.99 -3.66 -6.95
CA MET A 54 -1.69 -3.69 -5.53
C MET A 54 -1.28 -5.08 -5.10
N THR A 55 -0.13 -5.16 -4.44
CA THR A 55 0.44 -6.43 -3.96
C THR A 55 0.92 -6.29 -2.53
N SER A 56 1.06 -7.41 -1.86
CA SER A 56 1.70 -7.46 -0.56
C SER A 56 2.74 -8.58 -0.55
N GLU A 57 3.79 -8.38 0.23
CA GLU A 57 4.86 -9.36 0.38
C GLU A 57 5.31 -9.38 1.82
N VAL A 58 5.36 -10.57 2.41
CA VAL A 58 5.82 -10.77 3.77
C VAL A 58 7.31 -11.09 3.76
N SER A 59 8.08 -10.36 4.58
CA SER A 59 9.47 -10.69 4.87
C SER A 59 9.54 -11.41 6.20
N GLN A 60 9.77 -12.72 6.16
CA GLN A 60 9.91 -13.52 7.38
C GLN A 60 11.13 -13.11 8.20
N GLN A 61 12.20 -12.73 7.52
CA GLN A 61 13.44 -12.31 8.14
C GLN A 61 13.25 -11.01 8.94
N GLU A 62 12.54 -10.04 8.39
CA GLU A 62 12.30 -8.76 9.04
C GLU A 62 11.07 -8.76 9.95
N LYS A 63 10.21 -9.79 9.86
CA LYS A 63 8.92 -9.84 10.52
C LYS A 63 8.08 -8.61 10.18
N ALA A 64 7.97 -8.35 8.89
CA ALA A 64 7.27 -7.20 8.33
C ALA A 64 6.52 -7.59 7.07
N VAL A 65 5.52 -6.81 6.71
CA VAL A 65 4.83 -6.95 5.44
C VAL A 65 4.91 -5.64 4.67
N TYR A 66 5.17 -5.75 3.39
CA TYR A 66 5.26 -4.64 2.46
C TYR A 66 4.04 -4.63 1.57
N VAL A 67 3.39 -3.49 1.44
CA VAL A 67 2.24 -3.30 0.55
C VAL A 67 2.60 -2.21 -0.44
N GLY A 68 2.41 -2.48 -1.72
CA GLY A 68 2.80 -1.52 -2.73
C GLY A 68 2.40 -1.92 -4.12
N THR A 69 2.97 -1.23 -5.08
CA THR A 69 2.73 -1.42 -6.50
C THR A 69 4.00 -1.13 -7.28
N ALA A 70 4.17 -1.84 -8.41
CA ALA A 70 5.25 -1.58 -9.34
C ALA A 70 4.87 -0.58 -10.45
N VAL A 71 3.67 -0.04 -10.43
CA VAL A 71 3.23 0.95 -11.42
C VAL A 71 4.03 2.24 -11.26
N GLU A 72 4.65 2.70 -12.34
CA GLU A 72 5.60 3.81 -12.31
C GLU A 72 4.98 5.14 -11.91
N TYR A 73 3.72 5.36 -12.22
CA TYR A 73 3.05 6.62 -11.89
C TYR A 73 2.46 6.65 -10.48
N ALA A 74 2.54 5.57 -9.72
CA ALA A 74 1.96 5.48 -8.38
C ALA A 74 2.45 6.58 -7.42
N PRO A 75 3.75 6.92 -7.36
CA PRO A 75 4.20 8.00 -6.49
C PRO A 75 3.55 9.35 -6.80
N PHE A 76 3.29 9.62 -8.07
CA PHE A 76 2.65 10.86 -8.50
C PHE A 76 1.19 10.93 -8.03
N VAL A 77 0.50 9.81 -8.00
CA VAL A 77 -0.87 9.73 -7.47
C VAL A 77 -0.87 9.92 -5.95
N GLU A 78 0.04 9.25 -5.26
CA GLU A 78 0.11 9.29 -3.79
C GLU A 78 0.44 10.69 -3.27
N PHE A 79 1.38 11.38 -3.90
CA PHE A 79 1.94 12.64 -3.41
C PHE A 79 1.56 13.86 -4.24
N GLY A 80 0.91 13.67 -5.39
CA GLY A 80 0.69 14.74 -6.34
C GLY A 80 1.95 15.03 -7.16
N HIS A 81 1.84 15.84 -8.19
CA HIS A 81 2.98 16.15 -9.04
C HIS A 81 2.73 17.41 -9.87
N HIS A 82 3.83 18.03 -10.30
CA HIS A 82 3.82 19.09 -11.31
C HIS A 82 3.79 18.47 -12.70
N GLN A 83 3.10 19.14 -13.62
CA GLN A 83 3.05 18.73 -15.02
C GLN A 83 3.02 19.94 -15.95
N GLU A 84 3.37 19.72 -17.20
CA GLU A 84 3.35 20.77 -18.22
C GLU A 84 1.93 20.95 -18.75
N LYS A 85 1.31 22.09 -18.40
CA LYS A 85 -0.03 22.44 -18.87
C LYS A 85 -0.06 22.55 -20.38
N GLY A 86 -1.06 21.94 -21.01
CA GLY A 86 -1.22 21.96 -22.47
C GLY A 86 -0.51 20.83 -23.20
N ARG A 87 0.32 20.06 -22.51
CA ARG A 87 1.02 18.93 -23.12
C ARG A 87 0.04 17.80 -23.44
N TYR A 88 0.13 17.28 -24.67
CA TYR A 88 -0.66 16.13 -25.08
C TYR A 88 0.00 14.84 -24.58
N VAL A 89 -0.81 13.99 -23.97
CA VAL A 89 -0.34 12.71 -23.45
C VAL A 89 -1.03 11.58 -24.24
N PRO A 90 -0.32 10.92 -25.15
CA PRO A 90 -0.92 9.88 -26.01
C PRO A 90 -1.53 8.72 -25.22
N ALA A 91 -0.92 8.35 -24.08
CA ALA A 91 -1.37 7.24 -23.28
C ALA A 91 -2.80 7.39 -22.78
N ILE A 92 -3.26 8.63 -22.55
CA ILE A 92 -4.62 8.92 -22.08
C ILE A 92 -5.46 9.66 -23.13
N GLY A 93 -4.86 10.02 -24.27
CA GLY A 93 -5.54 10.71 -25.37
C GLY A 93 -6.02 12.12 -25.04
N LYS A 94 -5.40 12.78 -24.07
CA LYS A 94 -5.82 14.10 -23.59
C LYS A 94 -4.64 15.05 -23.41
N ARG A 95 -4.94 16.36 -23.44
CA ARG A 95 -3.99 17.38 -23.06
C ARG A 95 -4.07 17.65 -21.56
N LEU A 96 -2.92 17.96 -20.97
CA LEU A 96 -2.85 18.32 -19.55
C LEU A 96 -3.43 19.72 -19.34
N VAL A 97 -4.36 19.83 -18.39
CA VAL A 97 -5.07 21.09 -18.13
C VAL A 97 -4.62 21.80 -16.84
N ARG A 98 -3.78 21.15 -16.05
CA ARG A 98 -3.30 21.68 -14.77
C ARG A 98 -1.78 21.67 -14.73
N GLU A 99 -1.20 22.67 -14.06
CA GLU A 99 0.24 22.71 -13.78
C GLU A 99 0.61 21.80 -12.60
N PHE A 100 -0.31 21.61 -11.67
CA PHE A 100 -0.14 20.73 -10.50
C PHE A 100 -1.33 19.81 -10.37
N VAL A 101 -1.06 18.53 -10.17
CA VAL A 101 -2.08 17.52 -9.87
C VAL A 101 -2.03 17.24 -8.38
N PRO A 102 -3.11 17.53 -7.63
CA PRO A 102 -3.13 17.25 -6.20
C PRO A 102 -3.03 15.76 -5.90
N ALA A 103 -2.49 15.44 -4.73
CA ALA A 103 -2.38 14.08 -4.26
C ALA A 103 -3.76 13.42 -4.09
N LYS A 104 -3.82 12.14 -4.43
CA LYS A 104 -4.95 11.25 -4.13
C LYS A 104 -4.38 10.02 -3.44
N PRO A 105 -4.04 10.12 -2.13
CA PRO A 105 -3.38 9.01 -1.42
C PRO A 105 -4.23 7.76 -1.39
N PHE A 106 -3.60 6.62 -1.58
CA PHE A 106 -4.26 5.32 -1.53
C PHE A 106 -3.52 4.32 -0.61
N LEU A 107 -2.18 4.41 -0.51
CA LEU A 107 -1.40 3.53 0.36
C LEU A 107 -1.38 4.02 1.80
N LYS A 108 -1.08 5.30 2.02
CA LYS A 108 -1.01 5.85 3.37
C LYS A 108 -2.31 5.71 4.15
N PRO A 109 -3.50 6.10 3.58
CA PRO A 109 -4.76 5.88 4.31
C PRO A 109 -5.12 4.40 4.45
N ALA A 110 -4.77 3.55 3.48
CA ALA A 110 -5.01 2.11 3.58
C ALA A 110 -4.29 1.49 4.78
N ILE A 111 -3.13 2.02 5.13
CA ILE A 111 -2.36 1.56 6.28
C ILE A 111 -2.83 2.28 7.55
N GLN A 112 -2.82 3.61 7.56
CA GLN A 112 -3.03 4.40 8.76
C GLN A 112 -4.46 4.39 9.29
N ASN A 113 -5.46 4.32 8.41
CA ASN A 113 -6.85 4.36 8.83
C ASN A 113 -7.35 3.04 9.38
N HIS A 114 -6.57 1.98 9.29
CA HIS A 114 -6.95 0.62 9.70
C HIS A 114 -5.96 -0.01 10.67
N LEU A 115 -5.13 0.80 11.34
CA LEU A 115 -4.12 0.28 12.27
C LEU A 115 -4.73 -0.54 13.40
N ASP A 116 -5.87 -0.14 13.95
CA ASP A 116 -6.55 -0.88 15.02
C ASP A 116 -7.01 -2.25 14.53
N GLU A 117 -7.51 -2.34 13.30
CA GLU A 117 -7.89 -3.60 12.69
C GLU A 117 -6.67 -4.52 12.51
N TYR A 118 -5.57 -3.98 12.01
CA TYR A 118 -4.34 -4.75 11.82
C TYR A 118 -3.77 -5.25 13.13
N LYS A 119 -3.80 -4.42 14.15
CA LYS A 119 -3.40 -4.80 15.51
C LYS A 119 -4.27 -5.94 16.04
N HIS A 120 -5.59 -5.86 15.86
CA HIS A 120 -6.52 -6.89 16.29
C HIS A 120 -6.26 -8.22 15.56
N ILE A 121 -6.00 -8.17 14.25
CA ILE A 121 -5.65 -9.37 13.47
C ILE A 121 -4.38 -10.00 14.04
N LEU A 122 -3.36 -9.19 14.30
CA LEU A 122 -2.09 -9.67 14.83
C LEU A 122 -2.30 -10.35 16.20
N GLU A 123 -3.03 -9.70 17.10
CA GLU A 123 -3.32 -10.25 18.42
C GLU A 123 -4.10 -11.56 18.34
N SER A 124 -5.08 -11.63 17.45
CA SER A 124 -5.91 -12.82 17.26
C SER A 124 -5.09 -14.00 16.71
N GLU A 125 -4.28 -13.76 15.69
CA GLU A 125 -3.47 -14.80 15.05
C GLU A 125 -2.34 -15.29 15.97
N LEU A 126 -1.78 -14.40 16.79
CA LEU A 126 -0.75 -14.76 17.77
C LEU A 126 -1.34 -15.25 19.10
N LYS A 127 -2.65 -15.24 19.24
CA LYS A 127 -3.37 -15.69 20.43
C LYS A 127 -2.95 -14.94 21.71
N LEU A 128 -2.91 -13.63 21.58
CA LEU A 128 -2.58 -12.75 22.70
C LEU A 128 -3.81 -12.39 23.54
#